data_2d92ebbe0c11767b09d18d2e617fe238
#
_entry.id   2d92ebbe0c11767b09d18d2e617fe238
#
_cell.length_a   1.000
_cell.length_b   1.000
_cell.length_c   1.000
_cell.angle_alpha   90.00
_cell.angle_beta   90.00
_cell.angle_gamma   90.00
#
_symmetry.space_group_name_H-M   'P 1'
#
loop_
_entity.id
_entity.type
_entity.pdbx_description
1 polymer ?
#
loop_
_entity_poly.entity_id
_entity_poly.type
_entity_poly.pdbx_seq_one_letter_code
_entity_poly.pdbx_strand_id
1 'polypeptide(L)'
;MKKLLLSFFLCLLGLATFAQPFEGGFFGGLSASQVDGDTYSGFNKVGLTAGGYISSDLARPWKWKAELRYIQKGAFQRTSIDNPDYYRLAIHYVEIPLLIQYFINDQLYLEAGLAPDVYLFHKEEDEYDDIPGDEGPAYHRFGLNAGAGIGYFITDRIIVGLRNSYSAIPMREHASGQTYLLNRGQYNNVLALSLYYHFE
;
A
#
# COMPACT_ATOMS: atom_id res chain seq x y z
N MET A 1 33.59 -17.21 21.62
CA MET A 1 33.00 -16.08 20.93
C MET A 1 33.58 -15.85 19.54
N LYS A 2 34.90 -15.68 19.34
CA LYS A 2 35.51 -15.44 18.01
C LYS A 2 35.22 -16.56 16.97
N LYS A 3 35.22 -17.84 17.37
CA LYS A 3 34.89 -18.96 16.47
C LYS A 3 33.42 -19.02 16.08
N LEU A 4 32.48 -18.59 16.95
CA LEU A 4 31.04 -18.48 16.65
C LEU A 4 30.74 -17.33 15.68
N LEU A 5 31.43 -16.21 15.87
CA LEU A 5 31.33 -15.05 14.92
C LEU A 5 31.89 -15.43 13.54
N LEU A 6 33.00 -16.15 13.48
CA LEU A 6 33.58 -16.60 12.22
C LEU A 6 32.68 -17.62 11.52
N SER A 7 32.07 -18.54 12.25
CA SER A 7 31.13 -19.54 11.73
C SER A 7 29.85 -18.86 11.20
N PHE A 8 29.34 -17.85 11.91
CA PHE A 8 28.20 -17.04 11.48
C PHE A 8 28.50 -16.23 10.21
N PHE A 9 29.71 -15.64 10.12
CA PHE A 9 30.18 -14.91 8.95
C PHE A 9 30.40 -15.84 7.73
N LEU A 10 30.90 -17.06 7.93
CA LEU A 10 31.04 -18.08 6.88
C LEU A 10 29.66 -18.56 6.38
N CYS A 11 28.66 -18.73 7.27
CA CYS A 11 27.30 -19.04 6.86
C CYS A 11 26.65 -17.91 6.03
N LEU A 12 26.88 -16.65 6.40
CA LEU A 12 26.43 -15.50 5.63
C LEU A 12 27.09 -15.41 4.23
N LEU A 13 28.38 -15.74 4.12
CA LEU A 13 29.08 -15.81 2.83
C LEU A 13 28.59 -16.99 1.97
N GLY A 14 28.17 -18.09 2.57
CA GLY A 14 27.57 -19.24 1.85
C GLY A 14 26.20 -18.93 1.25
N LEU A 15 25.44 -17.99 1.81
CA LEU A 15 24.16 -17.54 1.27
C LEU A 15 24.32 -16.62 0.04
N ALA A 16 25.47 -15.98 -0.10
CA ALA A 16 25.78 -15.10 -1.25
C ALA A 16 26.08 -15.83 -2.57
N THR A 17 26.27 -17.15 -2.53
CA THR A 17 26.61 -17.96 -3.73
C THR A 17 25.39 -18.33 -4.58
N PHE A 18 24.17 -18.11 -4.08
CA PHE A 18 22.93 -18.19 -4.88
C PHE A 18 22.50 -16.77 -5.26
N ALA A 19 23.30 -16.05 -6.04
CA ALA A 19 22.91 -14.77 -6.60
C ALA A 19 21.80 -15.02 -7.64
N GLN A 20 20.55 -15.09 -7.15
CA GLN A 20 19.40 -15.03 -8.03
C GLN A 20 19.42 -13.66 -8.71
N PRO A 21 19.23 -13.59 -10.03
CA PRO A 21 19.16 -12.30 -10.71
C PRO A 21 18.00 -11.50 -10.12
N PHE A 22 18.32 -10.34 -9.54
CA PHE A 22 17.33 -9.38 -9.10
C PHE A 22 16.94 -8.52 -10.30
N GLU A 23 15.66 -8.38 -10.49
CA GLU A 23 15.06 -7.42 -11.39
C GLU A 23 14.55 -6.25 -10.58
N GLY A 24 14.39 -5.09 -11.19
CA GLY A 24 13.87 -3.94 -10.46
C GLY A 24 13.37 -2.84 -11.36
N GLY A 25 12.82 -1.80 -10.75
CA GLY A 25 12.29 -0.67 -11.49
C GLY A 25 11.68 0.39 -10.62
N PHE A 26 11.09 1.37 -11.29
CA PHE A 26 10.28 2.41 -10.66
C PHE A 26 8.83 2.29 -11.09
N PHE A 27 7.94 2.91 -10.33
CA PHE A 27 6.55 3.04 -10.71
C PHE A 27 5.97 4.37 -10.23
N GLY A 28 4.92 4.80 -10.93
CA GLY A 28 4.08 5.91 -10.54
C GLY A 28 2.64 5.66 -10.95
N GLY A 29 1.69 6.29 -10.26
CA GLY A 29 0.29 6.05 -10.55
C GLY A 29 -0.66 6.86 -9.69
N LEU A 30 -1.93 6.47 -9.78
CA LEU A 30 -3.03 7.06 -9.04
C LEU A 30 -3.62 6.05 -8.07
N SER A 31 -4.06 6.53 -6.92
CA SER A 31 -4.89 5.79 -5.98
C SER A 31 -6.29 6.37 -5.96
N ALA A 32 -7.29 5.52 -5.82
CA ALA A 32 -8.64 5.88 -5.46
C ALA A 32 -8.95 5.19 -4.12
N SER A 33 -9.34 5.96 -3.11
CA SER A 33 -9.50 5.43 -1.75
C SER A 33 -10.80 5.84 -1.10
N GLN A 34 -11.21 5.03 -0.16
CA GLN A 34 -12.27 5.29 0.82
C GLN A 34 -11.79 4.87 2.21
N VAL A 35 -12.45 5.38 3.22
CA VAL A 35 -12.26 4.97 4.61
C VAL A 35 -13.50 4.23 5.07
N ASP A 36 -13.36 2.97 5.46
CA ASP A 36 -14.44 2.20 6.05
C ASP A 36 -14.48 2.47 7.56
N GLY A 37 -15.68 2.69 8.09
CA GLY A 37 -15.89 3.06 9.50
C GLY A 37 -15.99 4.57 9.72
N ASP A 38 -16.00 5.38 8.66
CA ASP A 38 -16.51 6.74 8.66
C ASP A 38 -17.98 6.76 8.14
N THR A 39 -18.54 7.95 7.97
CA THR A 39 -19.91 8.13 7.44
C THR A 39 -19.94 8.29 5.93
N TYR A 40 -18.79 8.30 5.27
CA TYR A 40 -18.64 8.56 3.84
C TYR A 40 -18.25 7.28 3.10
N SER A 41 -18.86 7.04 1.94
CA SER A 41 -18.62 5.85 1.13
C SER A 41 -18.21 6.16 -0.30
N GLY A 42 -17.47 5.23 -0.91
CA GLY A 42 -17.04 5.31 -2.30
C GLY A 42 -15.58 5.74 -2.47
N PHE A 43 -14.95 5.24 -3.52
CA PHE A 43 -13.55 5.51 -3.89
C PHE A 43 -13.38 6.92 -4.50
N ASN A 44 -13.87 7.94 -3.79
CA ASN A 44 -13.94 9.32 -4.29
C ASN A 44 -12.64 10.11 -4.07
N LYS A 45 -11.78 9.64 -3.16
CA LYS A 45 -10.50 10.30 -2.87
C LYS A 45 -9.43 9.84 -3.83
N VAL A 46 -9.14 10.68 -4.81
CA VAL A 46 -7.99 10.46 -5.70
C VAL A 46 -6.71 10.92 -5.02
N GLY A 47 -5.67 10.10 -5.11
CA GLY A 47 -4.34 10.35 -4.59
C GLY A 47 -3.25 9.93 -5.56
N LEU A 48 -2.00 10.15 -5.16
CA LEU A 48 -0.81 9.75 -5.91
C LEU A 48 -0.14 8.55 -5.25
N THR A 49 0.50 7.71 -6.04
CA THR A 49 1.41 6.66 -5.59
C THR A 49 2.65 6.64 -6.45
N ALA A 50 3.82 6.44 -5.83
CA ALA A 50 5.09 6.29 -6.55
C ALA A 50 6.09 5.50 -5.70
N GLY A 51 7.07 4.88 -6.35
CA GLY A 51 8.08 4.13 -5.64
C GLY A 51 9.05 3.38 -6.52
N GLY A 52 9.82 2.51 -5.88
CA GLY A 52 10.69 1.55 -6.54
C GLY A 52 10.37 0.14 -6.08
N TYR A 53 10.80 -0.84 -6.85
CA TYR A 53 10.63 -2.24 -6.51
C TYR A 53 11.84 -3.08 -6.92
N ILE A 54 11.96 -4.20 -6.25
CA ILE A 54 12.83 -5.31 -6.62
C ILE A 54 12.01 -6.60 -6.68
N SER A 55 12.38 -7.50 -7.56
CA SER A 55 11.75 -8.82 -7.71
C SER A 55 12.79 -9.87 -8.07
N SER A 56 12.46 -11.12 -7.83
CA SER A 56 13.28 -12.26 -8.26
C SER A 56 12.41 -13.50 -8.42
N ASP A 57 12.84 -14.39 -9.32
CA ASP A 57 12.20 -15.68 -9.53
C ASP A 57 12.32 -16.57 -8.29
N LEU A 58 11.23 -17.23 -7.90
CA LEU A 58 11.26 -18.34 -6.93
C LEU A 58 11.41 -19.66 -7.66
N ALA A 59 10.41 -20.01 -8.43
CA ALA A 59 10.36 -21.13 -9.36
C ALA A 59 9.13 -20.88 -10.26
N ARG A 60 9.28 -20.94 -11.59
CA ARG A 60 8.13 -20.69 -12.48
C ARG A 60 6.92 -21.54 -12.07
N PRO A 61 5.75 -20.95 -11.97
CA PRO A 61 5.34 -19.60 -12.42
C PRO A 61 5.40 -18.52 -11.33
N TRP A 62 6.16 -18.67 -10.27
CA TRP A 62 6.17 -17.80 -9.11
C TRP A 62 7.36 -16.85 -9.08
N LYS A 63 7.09 -15.57 -8.75
CA LYS A 63 8.08 -14.56 -8.37
C LYS A 63 7.70 -13.94 -7.02
N TRP A 64 8.68 -13.39 -6.31
CA TRP A 64 8.41 -12.47 -5.22
C TRP A 64 8.77 -11.05 -5.65
N LYS A 65 8.10 -10.07 -5.06
CA LYS A 65 8.34 -8.64 -5.27
C LYS A 65 8.27 -7.90 -3.96
N ALA A 66 9.24 -7.02 -3.72
CA ALA A 66 9.21 -6.06 -2.62
C ALA A 66 9.21 -4.64 -3.20
N GLU A 67 8.39 -3.77 -2.64
CA GLU A 67 8.28 -2.38 -3.07
C GLU A 67 8.64 -1.45 -1.90
N LEU A 68 9.19 -0.28 -2.20
CA LEU A 68 9.18 0.89 -1.34
C LEU A 68 8.25 1.91 -1.99
N ARG A 69 7.10 2.17 -1.37
CA ARG A 69 5.99 2.90 -1.96
C ARG A 69 5.60 4.09 -1.10
N TYR A 70 5.51 5.26 -1.70
CA TYR A 70 4.74 6.37 -1.18
C TYR A 70 3.31 6.30 -1.72
N ILE A 71 2.30 6.53 -0.88
CA ILE A 71 0.90 6.53 -1.28
C ILE A 71 0.08 7.53 -0.47
N GLN A 72 -0.83 8.22 -1.18
CA GLN A 72 -1.88 9.04 -0.58
C GLN A 72 -3.17 8.23 -0.52
N LYS A 73 -3.78 8.19 0.66
CA LYS A 73 -5.06 7.54 0.96
C LYS A 73 -6.02 8.54 1.58
N GLY A 74 -7.22 8.11 1.93
CA GLY A 74 -8.20 8.89 2.69
C GLY A 74 -9.62 8.79 2.15
N ALA A 75 -10.44 9.79 2.47
CA ALA A 75 -11.83 9.90 2.08
C ALA A 75 -12.12 11.27 1.46
N PHE A 76 -13.13 11.35 0.60
CA PHE A 76 -13.59 12.60 0.01
C PHE A 76 -15.10 12.55 -0.19
N GLN A 77 -15.80 13.52 0.38
CA GLN A 77 -17.21 13.79 0.16
C GLN A 77 -17.37 15.18 -0.45
N ARG A 78 -17.99 15.23 -1.63
CA ARG A 78 -18.32 16.49 -2.29
C ARG A 78 -19.72 16.93 -1.86
N THR A 79 -19.90 18.21 -1.61
CA THR A 79 -21.21 18.82 -1.44
C THR A 79 -22.11 18.56 -2.64
N SER A 80 -23.33 18.10 -2.38
CA SER A 80 -24.38 17.90 -3.38
C SER A 80 -25.72 18.45 -2.88
N ILE A 81 -26.75 18.50 -3.75
CA ILE A 81 -28.10 18.97 -3.37
C ILE A 81 -28.70 18.08 -2.27
N ASP A 82 -28.40 16.77 -2.31
CA ASP A 82 -28.93 15.78 -1.37
C ASP A 82 -28.07 15.63 -0.10
N ASN A 83 -26.79 16.06 -0.16
CA ASN A 83 -25.88 16.05 0.97
C ASN A 83 -25.03 17.32 0.94
N PRO A 84 -25.31 18.30 1.83
CA PRO A 84 -24.57 19.56 1.87
C PRO A 84 -23.16 19.41 2.46
N ASP A 85 -22.83 18.29 3.12
CA ASP A 85 -21.57 18.10 3.81
C ASP A 85 -20.39 18.05 2.81
N TYR A 86 -19.37 18.84 3.11
CA TYR A 86 -18.06 18.74 2.47
C TYR A 86 -17.08 18.11 3.44
N TYR A 87 -16.34 17.09 2.98
CA TYR A 87 -15.30 16.48 3.77
C TYR A 87 -14.15 16.00 2.89
N ARG A 88 -12.94 16.28 3.31
CA ARG A 88 -11.74 15.82 2.63
C ARG A 88 -10.67 15.41 3.63
N LEU A 89 -10.30 14.14 3.56
CA LEU A 89 -9.19 13.57 4.30
C LEU A 89 -8.11 13.11 3.33
N ALA A 90 -6.90 13.59 3.49
CA ALA A 90 -5.72 13.14 2.76
C ALA A 90 -4.67 12.65 3.75
N ILE A 91 -4.35 11.36 3.69
CA ILE A 91 -3.39 10.70 4.57
C ILE A 91 -2.21 10.21 3.73
N HIS A 92 -1.01 10.43 4.22
CA HIS A 92 0.24 10.11 3.53
C HIS A 92 0.97 8.98 4.24
N TYR A 93 1.34 7.94 3.50
CA TYR A 93 2.04 6.76 4.01
C TYR A 93 3.27 6.42 3.18
N VAL A 94 4.23 5.79 3.85
CA VAL A 94 5.25 4.95 3.21
C VAL A 94 4.93 3.51 3.53
N GLU A 95 4.84 2.68 2.50
CA GLU A 95 4.54 1.25 2.58
C GLU A 95 5.72 0.41 2.08
N ILE A 96 5.83 -0.81 2.60
CA ILE A 96 6.77 -1.83 2.11
C ILE A 96 5.96 -3.08 1.69
N PRO A 97 5.28 -3.06 0.54
CA PRO A 97 4.57 -4.22 0.04
C PRO A 97 5.51 -5.39 -0.23
N LEU A 98 5.19 -6.54 0.36
CA LEU A 98 5.83 -7.83 0.13
C LEU A 98 4.83 -8.73 -0.56
N LEU A 99 5.08 -9.06 -1.81
CA LEU A 99 4.11 -9.66 -2.72
C LEU A 99 4.64 -10.96 -3.30
N ILE A 100 3.74 -11.91 -3.47
CA ILE A 100 3.96 -13.09 -4.31
C ILE A 100 3.19 -12.87 -5.60
N GLN A 101 3.85 -13.10 -6.73
CA GLN A 101 3.30 -13.01 -8.07
C GLN A 101 3.19 -14.40 -8.67
N TYR A 102 2.07 -14.66 -9.33
CA TYR A 102 1.80 -15.87 -10.08
C TYR A 102 1.60 -15.53 -11.55
N PHE A 103 2.50 -15.96 -12.42
CA PHE A 103 2.46 -15.71 -13.85
C PHE A 103 1.52 -16.69 -14.54
N ILE A 104 0.41 -16.19 -15.09
CA ILE A 104 -0.55 -16.94 -15.88
C ILE A 104 0.05 -17.25 -17.27
N ASN A 105 0.74 -16.27 -17.82
CA ASN A 105 1.55 -16.35 -19.04
C ASN A 105 2.68 -15.32 -18.96
N ASP A 106 3.45 -15.16 -20.03
CA ASP A 106 4.60 -14.25 -20.04
C ASP A 106 4.23 -12.76 -19.88
N GLN A 107 2.96 -12.40 -20.10
CA GLN A 107 2.48 -11.01 -20.04
C GLN A 107 1.60 -10.73 -18.82
N LEU A 108 0.89 -11.71 -18.31
CA LEU A 108 -0.15 -11.52 -17.28
C LEU A 108 0.21 -12.24 -16.00
N TYR A 109 0.16 -11.52 -14.88
CA TYR A 109 0.34 -12.09 -13.55
C TYR A 109 -0.70 -11.58 -12.56
N LEU A 110 -0.97 -12.40 -11.57
CA LEU A 110 -1.68 -12.04 -10.36
C LEU A 110 -0.66 -11.80 -9.25
N GLU A 111 -0.98 -10.92 -8.32
CA GLU A 111 -0.15 -10.70 -7.15
C GLU A 111 -1.00 -10.60 -5.87
N ALA A 112 -0.46 -11.05 -4.77
CA ALA A 112 -1.06 -10.86 -3.45
C ALA A 112 0.03 -10.79 -2.38
N GLY A 113 -0.28 -10.11 -1.28
CA GLY A 113 0.65 -10.02 -0.17
C GLY A 113 0.24 -9.03 0.91
N LEU A 114 1.22 -8.70 1.74
CA LEU A 114 1.07 -7.80 2.87
C LEU A 114 1.94 -6.57 2.68
N ALA A 115 1.46 -5.44 3.18
CA ALA A 115 2.16 -4.16 3.12
C ALA A 115 2.14 -3.51 4.51
N PRO A 116 3.18 -3.71 5.33
CA PRO A 116 3.39 -2.84 6.47
C PRO A 116 3.57 -1.40 6.01
N ASP A 117 2.99 -0.47 6.75
CA ASP A 117 3.06 0.95 6.46
C ASP A 117 3.46 1.80 7.66
N VAL A 118 3.93 2.99 7.35
CA VAL A 118 4.24 4.04 8.32
C VAL A 118 3.46 5.29 7.93
N TYR A 119 2.63 5.76 8.86
CA TYR A 119 1.96 7.04 8.75
C TYR A 119 2.98 8.19 8.81
N LEU A 120 2.85 9.15 7.91
CA LEU A 120 3.69 10.34 7.84
C LEU A 120 2.96 11.58 8.41
N PHE A 121 1.89 11.98 7.74
CA PHE A 121 1.04 13.10 8.11
C PHE A 121 -0.31 13.01 7.39
N HIS A 122 -1.25 13.82 7.82
CA HIS A 122 -2.55 13.97 7.17
C HIS A 122 -2.94 15.44 7.05
N LYS A 123 -3.91 15.71 6.20
CA LYS A 123 -4.66 16.94 6.11
C LYS A 123 -6.14 16.59 6.08
N GLU A 124 -6.91 17.17 6.98
CA GLU A 124 -8.34 16.95 7.13
C GLU A 124 -9.05 18.30 7.02
N GLU A 125 -10.06 18.40 6.17
CA GLU A 125 -10.81 19.61 5.86
C GLU A 125 -12.30 19.29 5.91
N ASP A 126 -13.12 20.16 6.50
CA ASP A 126 -14.57 20.12 6.45
C ASP A 126 -15.16 21.38 5.77
N GLU A 127 -16.47 21.59 5.91
CA GLU A 127 -17.17 22.73 5.30
C GLU A 127 -16.82 24.09 5.93
N TYR A 128 -16.18 24.10 7.10
CA TYR A 128 -15.88 25.32 7.84
C TYR A 128 -14.43 25.75 7.70
N ASP A 129 -13.45 24.82 7.72
CA ASP A 129 -12.01 25.08 7.52
C ASP A 129 -11.17 23.79 7.64
N ASP A 130 -9.85 23.93 7.67
CA ASP A 130 -8.91 22.87 8.02
C ASP A 130 -9.14 22.41 9.46
N ILE A 131 -9.39 21.12 9.66
CA ILE A 131 -9.52 20.52 11.00
C ILE A 131 -8.11 20.36 11.57
N PRO A 132 -7.78 20.97 12.73
CA PRO A 132 -6.48 20.78 13.35
C PRO A 132 -6.19 19.30 13.61
N GLY A 133 -4.93 18.89 13.34
CA GLY A 133 -4.53 17.47 13.41
C GLY A 133 -4.53 16.86 14.81
N ASP A 134 -4.83 17.63 15.83
CA ASP A 134 -5.01 17.23 17.24
C ASP A 134 -6.49 17.07 17.64
N GLU A 135 -7.43 17.39 16.74
CA GLU A 135 -8.84 17.11 16.94
C GLU A 135 -9.19 15.68 16.49
N GLY A 136 -9.70 14.88 17.43
CA GLY A 136 -10.11 13.51 17.19
C GLY A 136 -9.07 12.43 17.58
N PRO A 137 -9.38 11.14 17.35
CA PRO A 137 -8.47 10.03 17.67
C PRO A 137 -7.19 10.08 16.86
N ALA A 138 -6.05 9.89 17.54
CA ALA A 138 -4.74 9.89 16.90
C ALA A 138 -4.59 8.73 15.90
N TYR A 139 -3.89 9.00 14.79
CA TYR A 139 -3.55 7.97 13.82
C TYR A 139 -2.46 7.04 14.36
N HIS A 140 -2.63 5.76 14.15
CA HIS A 140 -1.61 4.78 14.47
C HIS A 140 -0.40 4.99 13.55
N ARG A 141 0.80 5.04 14.16
CA ARG A 141 2.04 5.28 13.41
C ARG A 141 2.40 4.14 12.46
N PHE A 142 2.07 2.90 12.85
CA PHE A 142 2.34 1.70 12.08
C PHE A 142 1.04 1.02 11.71
N GLY A 143 0.93 0.59 10.48
CA GLY A 143 -0.20 -0.12 9.94
C GLY A 143 0.22 -1.39 9.21
N LEU A 144 -0.78 -2.16 8.82
CA LEU A 144 -0.62 -3.34 7.99
C LEU A 144 -1.80 -3.43 7.02
N ASN A 145 -1.50 -3.57 5.74
CA ASN A 145 -2.51 -3.79 4.71
C ASN A 145 -2.33 -5.18 4.09
N ALA A 146 -3.43 -5.78 3.68
CA ALA A 146 -3.45 -6.93 2.79
C ALA A 146 -3.91 -6.47 1.41
N GLY A 147 -3.30 -6.98 0.36
CA GLY A 147 -3.63 -6.56 -1.00
C GLY A 147 -3.53 -7.68 -2.01
N ALA A 148 -4.32 -7.54 -3.08
CA ALA A 148 -4.25 -8.38 -4.25
C ALA A 148 -4.38 -7.52 -5.52
N GLY A 149 -3.78 -7.98 -6.61
CA GLY A 149 -3.73 -7.22 -7.84
C GLY A 149 -3.47 -8.07 -9.07
N ILE A 150 -3.48 -7.40 -10.18
CA ILE A 150 -3.18 -7.94 -11.51
C ILE A 150 -2.19 -7.00 -12.19
N GLY A 151 -1.21 -7.56 -12.88
CA GLY A 151 -0.27 -6.79 -13.70
C GLY A 151 -0.17 -7.35 -15.10
N TYR A 152 0.00 -6.46 -16.06
CA TYR A 152 0.11 -6.77 -17.48
C TYR A 152 1.31 -6.07 -18.10
N PHE A 153 2.20 -6.84 -18.72
CA PHE A 153 3.33 -6.34 -19.49
C PHE A 153 2.84 -5.84 -20.85
N ILE A 154 2.84 -4.51 -21.03
CA ILE A 154 2.57 -3.89 -22.36
C ILE A 154 3.75 -4.13 -23.27
N THR A 155 4.95 -3.99 -22.72
CA THR A 155 6.24 -4.30 -23.35
C THR A 155 7.14 -4.98 -22.33
N ASP A 156 8.31 -5.45 -22.70
CA ASP A 156 9.30 -6.05 -21.78
C ASP A 156 9.69 -5.09 -20.64
N ARG A 157 9.52 -3.77 -20.84
CA ARG A 157 9.89 -2.73 -19.86
C ARG A 157 8.72 -2.01 -19.21
N ILE A 158 7.52 -2.10 -19.78
CA ILE A 158 6.36 -1.31 -19.29
C ILE A 158 5.26 -2.26 -18.83
N ILE A 159 4.89 -2.10 -17.56
CA ILE A 159 3.84 -2.91 -16.93
C ILE A 159 2.75 -1.96 -16.42
N VAL A 160 1.49 -2.29 -16.66
CA VAL A 160 0.33 -1.69 -15.99
C VAL A 160 -0.12 -2.64 -14.88
N GLY A 161 -0.27 -2.10 -13.67
CA GLY A 161 -0.75 -2.85 -12.52
C GLY A 161 -1.97 -2.20 -11.88
N LEU A 162 -2.95 -3.02 -11.55
CA LEU A 162 -4.12 -2.64 -10.76
C LEU A 162 -4.12 -3.46 -9.47
N ARG A 163 -4.12 -2.79 -8.31
CA ARG A 163 -4.09 -3.42 -7.00
C ARG A 163 -5.17 -2.84 -6.10
N ASN A 164 -5.92 -3.72 -5.45
CA ASN A 164 -6.73 -3.36 -4.30
C ASN A 164 -5.97 -3.73 -3.02
N SER A 165 -6.01 -2.85 -2.02
CA SER A 165 -5.46 -3.10 -0.69
C SER A 165 -6.42 -2.62 0.39
N TYR A 166 -6.49 -3.38 1.48
CA TYR A 166 -7.35 -3.12 2.63
C TYR A 166 -6.54 -3.16 3.92
N SER A 167 -6.80 -2.22 4.83
CA SER A 167 -6.14 -2.19 6.13
C SER A 167 -6.54 -3.41 6.96
N ALA A 168 -5.56 -4.23 7.35
CA ALA A 168 -5.77 -5.40 8.21
C ALA A 168 -5.92 -4.99 9.69
N ILE A 169 -5.39 -3.82 10.06
CA ILE A 169 -5.54 -3.20 11.37
C ILE A 169 -6.08 -1.78 11.17
N PRO A 170 -6.87 -1.24 12.13
CA PRO A 170 -7.42 0.09 12.00
C PRO A 170 -6.32 1.15 11.95
N MET A 171 -6.53 2.21 11.16
CA MET A 171 -5.61 3.35 11.09
C MET A 171 -5.77 4.32 12.26
N ARG A 172 -6.98 4.43 12.82
CA ARG A 172 -7.33 5.14 14.06
C ARG A 172 -8.62 4.55 14.65
N GLU A 173 -8.88 4.85 15.92
CA GLU A 173 -10.13 4.47 16.58
C GLU A 173 -11.33 5.27 16.02
N HIS A 174 -12.56 4.82 16.29
CA HIS A 174 -13.75 5.60 15.98
C HIS A 174 -13.80 6.87 16.84
N ALA A 175 -14.20 7.99 16.28
CA ALA A 175 -14.39 9.25 16.99
C ALA A 175 -15.41 9.13 18.14
N SER A 176 -16.40 8.24 18.01
CA SER A 176 -17.42 7.97 19.03
C SER A 176 -16.96 7.01 20.14
N GLY A 177 -15.75 6.43 20.04
CA GLY A 177 -15.27 5.40 20.96
C GLY A 177 -16.07 4.08 20.93
N GLN A 178 -17.00 3.93 19.98
CA GLN A 178 -17.81 2.73 19.83
C GLN A 178 -17.08 1.68 19.02
N THR A 179 -17.04 0.45 19.52
CA THR A 179 -16.48 -0.70 18.83
C THR A 179 -17.56 -1.74 18.59
N TYR A 180 -17.75 -2.19 17.36
CA TYR A 180 -18.66 -3.27 17.00
C TYR A 180 -17.86 -4.50 16.59
N LEU A 181 -18.00 -5.60 17.28
CA LEU A 181 -17.48 -6.93 17.04
C LEU A 181 -16.08 -6.98 16.34
N LEU A 182 -15.96 -6.80 15.04
CA LEU A 182 -14.70 -6.75 14.29
C LEU A 182 -14.36 -5.33 13.80
N ASN A 183 -15.28 -4.38 13.95
CA ASN A 183 -15.09 -2.99 13.56
C ASN A 183 -14.55 -2.19 14.76
N ARG A 184 -13.22 -2.14 14.88
CA ARG A 184 -12.50 -1.52 16.00
C ARG A 184 -12.00 -0.11 15.69
N GLY A 185 -12.36 0.46 14.54
CA GLY A 185 -11.89 1.77 14.12
C GLY A 185 -12.12 2.01 12.64
N GLN A 186 -11.31 2.88 12.07
CA GLN A 186 -11.34 3.25 10.66
C GLN A 186 -10.28 2.50 9.86
N TYR A 187 -10.63 2.06 8.64
CA TYR A 187 -9.79 1.25 7.78
C TYR A 187 -9.69 1.87 6.38
N ASN A 188 -8.51 1.90 5.81
CA ASN A 188 -8.34 2.30 4.42
C ASN A 188 -8.68 1.16 3.46
N ASN A 189 -9.46 1.47 2.43
CA ASN A 189 -9.68 0.63 1.27
C ASN A 189 -9.21 1.38 0.03
N VAL A 190 -8.27 0.83 -0.71
CA VAL A 190 -7.56 1.55 -1.76
C VAL A 190 -7.48 0.73 -3.03
N LEU A 191 -7.83 1.34 -4.14
CA LEU A 191 -7.59 0.84 -5.49
C LEU A 191 -6.48 1.67 -6.12
N ALA A 192 -5.36 1.07 -6.50
CA ALA A 192 -4.22 1.74 -7.10
C ALA A 192 -3.98 1.26 -8.53
N LEU A 193 -3.94 2.20 -9.47
CA LEU A 193 -3.52 1.98 -10.85
C LEU A 193 -2.12 2.56 -11.02
N SER A 194 -1.16 1.71 -11.38
CA SER A 194 0.26 2.07 -11.47
C SER A 194 0.87 1.66 -12.80
N LEU A 195 1.74 2.51 -13.31
CA LEU A 195 2.62 2.23 -14.44
C LEU A 195 4.02 1.97 -13.91
N TYR A 196 4.57 0.80 -14.20
CA TYR A 196 5.91 0.38 -13.80
C TYR A 196 6.85 0.46 -15.00
N TYR A 197 8.05 0.96 -14.73
CA TYR A 197 9.18 0.84 -15.66
C TYR A 197 10.18 -0.17 -15.09
N HIS A 198 10.40 -1.23 -15.83
CA HIS A 198 11.26 -2.35 -15.49
C HIS A 198 12.67 -2.12 -16.06
N PHE A 199 13.70 -2.31 -15.23
CA PHE A 199 15.10 -2.30 -15.68
C PHE A 199 15.47 -3.68 -16.23
N GLU A 200 16.24 -3.69 -17.27
CA GLU A 200 16.94 -4.88 -17.78
C GLU A 200 18.18 -5.18 -16.95
#